data_8f53f7a6ded0dce4cb870996a2f4a7c6
#
_entry.id   8f53f7a6ded0dce4cb870996a2f4a7c6
#
_cell.length_a   1.000
_cell.length_b   1.000
_cell.length_c   1.000
_cell.angle_alpha   90.00
_cell.angle_beta   90.00
_cell.angle_gamma   90.00
#
_symmetry.space_group_name_H-M   'P 1'
#
loop_
_entity.id
_entity.type
_entity.pdbx_description
1 polymer ?
#
loop_
_entity_poly.entity_id
_entity_poly.type
_entity_poly.pdbx_seq_one_letter_code
_entity_poly.pdbx_strand_id
1 'polypeptide(L)'
;MEMNEFLRCLNCGKTLGPKSKHVQTQCTECLLNLDFKTEDLDNREIDRNLQKILDFFISDVNAAFNKDPAANTLIEVLAGYPGVKAVLLYRIAHFFWKLRMPFIPRYISDIARDLTAIEIHPGAEIGAEFFIDHGSGVVIGETTEIGKNVTLYSGVVLGGTSLEKVKRHPTIGNNVVIGTGAKILGPIKVGDNVRVGANSVIVEDVPPNCVVVGVPGKIISKKGEEIEKIDLRHGDLPDPIAIAVSSLDKRIKELEMRVLDKTKKKQEEIEIYYGKHGGGI
;
A
#
# COMPACT_ATOMS: atom_id res chain seq x y z
N MET A 1 7.27 13.11 57.65
CA MET A 1 5.99 12.48 57.22
C MET A 1 5.90 12.62 55.72
N GLU A 2 6.39 11.63 55.01
CA GLU A 2 6.20 11.59 53.53
C GLU A 2 4.74 11.24 53.27
N MET A 3 4.00 12.17 52.66
CA MET A 3 2.68 11.88 52.16
C MET A 3 2.82 10.86 51.03
N ASN A 4 2.40 9.62 51.27
CA ASN A 4 2.26 8.61 50.26
C ASN A 4 1.22 9.09 49.23
N GLU A 5 1.71 9.72 48.15
CA GLU A 5 0.86 10.06 47.02
C GLU A 5 0.41 8.76 46.33
N PHE A 6 -0.88 8.46 46.41
CA PHE A 6 -1.49 7.38 45.67
C PHE A 6 -1.74 7.83 44.25
N LEU A 7 -1.36 6.96 43.29
CA LEU A 7 -1.75 7.13 41.90
C LEU A 7 -3.25 6.90 41.74
N ARG A 8 -3.86 7.75 40.91
CA ARG A 8 -5.26 7.58 40.51
C ARG A 8 -5.33 7.31 39.04
N CYS A 9 -6.30 6.50 38.65
CA CYS A 9 -6.63 6.27 37.23
C CYS A 9 -7.01 7.59 36.57
N LEU A 10 -6.32 7.95 35.50
CA LEU A 10 -6.58 9.21 34.75
C LEU A 10 -7.96 9.25 34.11
N ASN A 11 -8.61 8.10 33.94
CA ASN A 11 -9.90 7.98 33.26
C ASN A 11 -11.10 8.01 34.23
N CYS A 12 -11.04 7.24 35.33
CA CYS A 12 -12.18 7.11 36.25
C CYS A 12 -11.88 7.57 37.68
N GLY A 13 -10.67 8.03 37.99
CA GLY A 13 -10.25 8.49 39.31
C GLY A 13 -10.01 7.38 40.37
N LYS A 14 -10.21 6.09 40.04
CA LYS A 14 -9.99 4.96 40.95
C LYS A 14 -8.55 4.92 41.46
N THR A 15 -8.34 4.69 42.74
CA THR A 15 -7.01 4.60 43.34
C THR A 15 -6.29 3.34 42.87
N LEU A 16 -5.06 3.50 42.33
CA LEU A 16 -4.27 2.42 41.71
C LEU A 16 -3.21 1.85 42.65
N GLY A 17 -2.93 2.54 43.75
CA GLY A 17 -1.88 2.16 44.70
C GLY A 17 -0.76 3.20 44.82
N PRO A 18 0.28 2.93 45.60
CA PRO A 18 1.39 3.87 45.81
C PRO A 18 2.20 4.05 44.50
N LYS A 19 2.72 5.26 44.30
CA LYS A 19 3.61 5.57 43.15
C LYS A 19 4.77 4.58 43.10
N SER A 20 4.88 3.79 42.04
CA SER A 20 6.06 2.97 41.71
C SER A 20 6.78 3.55 40.51
N LYS A 21 8.04 3.14 40.26
CA LYS A 21 8.83 3.61 39.11
C LYS A 21 8.25 3.17 37.76
N HIS A 22 7.32 2.21 37.77
CA HIS A 22 6.56 1.78 36.56
C HIS A 22 5.11 2.22 36.75
N VAL A 23 4.79 3.39 36.22
CA VAL A 23 3.51 4.06 36.50
C VAL A 23 2.44 3.52 35.55
N GLN A 24 1.59 2.63 36.05
CA GLN A 24 0.32 2.35 35.41
C GLN A 24 -0.63 3.53 35.67
N THR A 25 -0.98 4.29 34.65
CA THR A 25 -1.81 5.50 34.74
C THR A 25 -3.32 5.23 34.60
N GLN A 26 -3.69 3.99 34.29
CA GLN A 26 -5.08 3.54 34.14
C GLN A 26 -5.32 2.27 34.96
N CYS A 27 -6.51 2.13 35.57
CA CYS A 27 -6.92 0.88 36.19
C CYS A 27 -7.20 -0.21 35.16
N THR A 28 -7.16 -1.47 35.57
CA THR A 28 -7.41 -2.62 34.67
C THR A 28 -8.74 -2.53 33.96
N GLU A 29 -9.79 -2.06 34.63
CA GLU A 29 -11.12 -1.87 34.02
C GLU A 29 -11.10 -0.81 32.91
N CYS A 30 -10.47 0.35 33.17
CA CYS A 30 -10.32 1.39 32.16
C CYS A 30 -9.30 1.05 31.08
N LEU A 31 -8.24 0.30 31.43
CA LEU A 31 -7.23 -0.18 30.48
C LEU A 31 -7.84 -1.17 29.49
N LEU A 32 -8.69 -2.07 29.99
CA LEU A 32 -9.40 -3.05 29.17
C LEU A 32 -10.68 -2.48 28.55
N ASN A 33 -11.08 -1.25 28.96
CA ASN A 33 -12.32 -0.61 28.53
C ASN A 33 -13.54 -1.56 28.67
N LEU A 34 -13.66 -2.17 29.85
CA LEU A 34 -14.64 -3.23 30.13
C LEU A 34 -16.10 -2.74 30.26
N ASP A 35 -16.38 -1.51 29.86
CA ASP A 35 -17.76 -1.01 29.66
C ASP A 35 -18.46 -1.61 28.41
N PHE A 36 -17.94 -2.73 27.90
CA PHE A 36 -18.59 -3.48 26.85
C PHE A 36 -19.85 -4.17 27.43
N LYS A 37 -20.98 -3.54 27.21
CA LYS A 37 -22.29 -4.12 27.57
C LYS A 37 -22.71 -5.08 26.49
N THR A 38 -22.63 -6.36 26.77
CA THR A 38 -23.16 -7.42 25.91
C THR A 38 -24.68 -7.29 25.67
N GLU A 39 -25.37 -6.50 26.51
CA GLU A 39 -26.80 -6.22 26.44
C GLU A 39 -27.19 -5.38 25.19
N ASP A 40 -26.24 -4.65 24.60
CA ASP A 40 -26.47 -3.83 23.40
C ASP A 40 -26.29 -4.60 22.08
N LEU A 41 -25.92 -5.89 22.13
CA LEU A 41 -25.74 -6.73 20.94
C LEU A 41 -27.07 -7.39 20.53
N ASP A 42 -27.72 -6.87 19.49
CA ASP A 42 -28.81 -7.58 18.82
C ASP A 42 -28.26 -8.85 18.14
N ASN A 43 -28.71 -10.02 18.58
CA ASN A 43 -28.31 -11.31 18.00
C ASN A 43 -28.50 -11.35 16.49
N ARG A 44 -29.53 -10.69 15.95
CA ARG A 44 -29.78 -10.58 14.51
C ARG A 44 -28.74 -9.71 13.79
N GLU A 45 -28.17 -8.75 14.48
CA GLU A 45 -27.09 -7.93 13.93
C GLU A 45 -25.77 -8.71 13.93
N ILE A 46 -25.50 -9.49 14.97
CA ILE A 46 -24.34 -10.39 15.01
C ILE A 46 -24.44 -11.42 13.88
N ASP A 47 -25.58 -12.09 13.72
CA ASP A 47 -25.77 -13.08 12.66
C ASP A 47 -25.56 -12.48 11.26
N ARG A 48 -26.12 -11.29 11.01
CA ARG A 48 -25.90 -10.57 9.75
C ARG A 48 -24.43 -10.21 9.49
N ASN A 49 -23.70 -9.83 10.51
CA ASN A 49 -22.29 -9.49 10.39
C ASN A 49 -21.43 -10.75 10.20
N LEU A 50 -21.73 -11.84 10.88
CA LEU A 50 -21.07 -13.14 10.65
C LEU A 50 -21.31 -13.63 9.22
N GLN A 51 -22.54 -13.52 8.72
CA GLN A 51 -22.84 -13.89 7.33
C GLN A 51 -22.03 -13.04 6.34
N LYS A 52 -21.93 -11.72 6.55
CA LYS A 52 -21.08 -10.85 5.70
C LYS A 52 -19.62 -11.26 5.74
N ILE A 53 -19.09 -11.64 6.90
CA ILE A 53 -17.70 -12.11 7.01
C ILE A 53 -17.50 -13.36 6.15
N LEU A 54 -18.44 -14.31 6.24
CA LEU A 54 -18.40 -15.54 5.44
C LEU A 54 -18.49 -15.23 3.93
N ASP A 55 -19.42 -14.36 3.52
CA ASP A 55 -19.59 -13.99 2.12
C ASP A 55 -18.32 -13.32 1.57
N PHE A 56 -17.74 -12.39 2.31
CA PHE A 56 -16.46 -11.76 1.94
C PHE A 56 -15.33 -12.78 1.87
N PHE A 57 -15.21 -13.65 2.87
CA PHE A 57 -14.16 -14.64 2.92
C PHE A 57 -14.26 -15.64 1.75
N ILE A 58 -15.45 -16.12 1.43
CA ILE A 58 -15.70 -16.99 0.27
C ILE A 58 -15.28 -16.27 -1.03
N SER A 59 -15.62 -14.97 -1.16
CA SER A 59 -15.23 -14.20 -2.33
C SER A 59 -13.71 -14.01 -2.43
N ASP A 60 -13.04 -13.79 -1.30
CA ASP A 60 -11.57 -13.62 -1.24
C ASP A 60 -10.84 -14.92 -1.59
N VAL A 61 -11.33 -16.08 -1.10
CA VAL A 61 -10.81 -17.42 -1.45
C VAL A 61 -10.98 -17.70 -2.94
N ASN A 62 -12.16 -17.41 -3.49
CA ASN A 62 -12.41 -17.58 -4.93
C ASN A 62 -11.53 -16.64 -5.77
N ALA A 63 -11.31 -15.41 -5.30
CA ALA A 63 -10.40 -14.48 -5.97
C ALA A 63 -8.97 -15.01 -6.00
N ALA A 64 -8.46 -15.55 -4.88
CA ALA A 64 -7.15 -16.17 -4.80
C ALA A 64 -7.03 -17.36 -5.76
N PHE A 65 -8.02 -18.27 -5.74
CA PHE A 65 -8.04 -19.44 -6.60
C PHE A 65 -8.06 -19.10 -8.10
N ASN A 66 -8.84 -18.07 -8.49
CA ASN A 66 -8.98 -17.69 -9.89
C ASN A 66 -7.82 -16.84 -10.42
N LYS A 67 -7.12 -16.11 -9.54
CA LYS A 67 -6.04 -15.19 -9.94
C LYS A 67 -4.65 -15.83 -9.91
N ASP A 68 -4.46 -16.87 -9.10
CA ASP A 68 -3.19 -17.58 -9.02
C ASP A 68 -3.18 -18.82 -9.92
N PRO A 69 -2.36 -18.82 -11.01
CA PRO A 69 -2.24 -19.98 -11.89
C PRO A 69 -1.68 -21.24 -11.20
N ALA A 70 -1.02 -21.10 -10.05
CA ALA A 70 -0.46 -22.20 -9.29
C ALA A 70 -1.51 -22.91 -8.40
N ALA A 71 -2.69 -22.32 -8.19
CA ALA A 71 -3.73 -22.88 -7.37
C ALA A 71 -4.41 -24.06 -8.05
N ASN A 72 -4.28 -25.27 -7.48
CA ASN A 72 -4.88 -26.49 -8.04
C ASN A 72 -6.22 -26.84 -7.38
N THR A 73 -6.38 -26.55 -6.09
CA THR A 73 -7.60 -26.84 -5.33
C THR A 73 -7.94 -25.75 -4.33
N LEU A 74 -9.23 -25.57 -4.04
CA LEU A 74 -9.67 -24.62 -3.00
C LEU A 74 -9.12 -24.98 -1.61
N ILE A 75 -8.92 -26.26 -1.32
CA ILE A 75 -8.35 -26.70 -0.04
C ILE A 75 -6.88 -26.27 0.10
N GLU A 76 -6.11 -26.32 -0.99
CA GLU A 76 -4.74 -25.80 -1.03
C GLU A 76 -4.71 -24.29 -0.74
N VAL A 77 -5.58 -23.54 -1.36
CA VAL A 77 -5.72 -22.08 -1.13
C VAL A 77 -6.07 -21.78 0.33
N LEU A 78 -7.05 -22.50 0.90
CA LEU A 78 -7.47 -22.32 2.28
C LEU A 78 -6.37 -22.69 3.30
N ALA A 79 -5.67 -23.79 3.07
CA ALA A 79 -4.71 -24.32 4.01
C ALA A 79 -3.28 -23.77 3.81
N GLY A 80 -2.90 -23.50 2.55
CA GLY A 80 -1.54 -23.16 2.16
C GLY A 80 -1.24 -21.68 2.03
N TYR A 81 -2.21 -20.84 1.68
CA TYR A 81 -1.96 -19.45 1.30
C TYR A 81 -1.92 -18.51 2.52
N PRO A 82 -0.76 -17.90 2.83
CA PRO A 82 -0.65 -16.98 3.96
C PRO A 82 -1.53 -15.75 3.81
N GLY A 83 -1.69 -15.22 2.58
CA GLY A 83 -2.58 -14.10 2.29
C GLY A 83 -4.03 -14.38 2.66
N VAL A 84 -4.55 -15.57 2.33
CA VAL A 84 -5.91 -16.00 2.66
C VAL A 84 -6.11 -16.09 4.17
N LYS A 85 -5.14 -16.66 4.90
CA LYS A 85 -5.18 -16.73 6.38
C LYS A 85 -5.16 -15.34 7.02
N ALA A 86 -4.30 -14.43 6.52
CA ALA A 86 -4.21 -13.06 7.01
C ALA A 86 -5.52 -12.30 6.79
N VAL A 87 -6.14 -12.44 5.61
CA VAL A 87 -7.42 -11.79 5.28
C VAL A 87 -8.55 -12.33 6.15
N LEU A 88 -8.63 -13.65 6.40
CA LEU A 88 -9.63 -14.23 7.32
C LEU A 88 -9.49 -13.64 8.72
N LEU A 89 -8.28 -13.66 9.29
CA LEU A 89 -8.02 -13.12 10.62
C LEU A 89 -8.32 -11.62 10.68
N TYR A 90 -7.99 -10.88 9.64
CA TYR A 90 -8.37 -9.47 9.51
C TYR A 90 -9.90 -9.28 9.53
N ARG A 91 -10.68 -10.05 8.75
CA ARG A 91 -12.14 -9.95 8.71
C ARG A 91 -12.74 -10.15 10.11
N ILE A 92 -12.21 -11.11 10.87
CA ILE A 92 -12.61 -11.38 12.27
C ILE A 92 -12.19 -10.20 13.18
N ALA A 93 -10.94 -9.73 13.07
CA ALA A 93 -10.44 -8.61 13.85
C ALA A 93 -11.23 -7.31 13.58
N HIS A 94 -11.56 -7.06 12.31
CA HIS A 94 -12.35 -5.91 11.88
C HIS A 94 -13.76 -5.93 12.45
N PHE A 95 -14.40 -7.10 12.52
CA PHE A 95 -15.69 -7.26 13.18
C PHE A 95 -15.63 -6.80 14.65
N PHE A 96 -14.66 -7.28 15.42
CA PHE A 96 -14.48 -6.86 16.80
C PHE A 96 -14.08 -5.39 16.93
N TRP A 97 -13.35 -4.86 15.94
CA TRP A 97 -13.04 -3.43 15.86
C TRP A 97 -14.29 -2.57 15.70
N LYS A 98 -15.21 -2.97 14.81
CA LYS A 98 -16.52 -2.29 14.64
C LYS A 98 -17.38 -2.34 15.90
N LEU A 99 -17.30 -3.40 16.67
CA LEU A 99 -17.94 -3.51 17.99
C LEU A 99 -17.21 -2.69 19.08
N ARG A 100 -16.16 -1.96 18.73
CA ARG A 100 -15.32 -1.18 19.66
C ARG A 100 -14.74 -2.00 20.80
N MET A 101 -14.52 -3.30 20.60
CA MET A 101 -13.88 -4.13 21.60
C MET A 101 -12.42 -3.68 21.79
N PRO A 102 -11.99 -3.42 23.04
CA PRO A 102 -10.63 -3.08 23.32
C PRO A 102 -9.72 -4.30 23.16
N PHE A 103 -8.44 -4.10 22.86
CA PHE A 103 -7.40 -5.12 22.83
C PHE A 103 -7.61 -6.26 21.81
N ILE A 104 -8.74 -6.97 21.83
CA ILE A 104 -9.01 -8.17 21.01
C ILE A 104 -8.70 -7.96 19.51
N PRO A 105 -9.18 -6.90 18.83
CA PRO A 105 -8.90 -6.71 17.41
C PRO A 105 -7.41 -6.60 17.11
N ARG A 106 -6.67 -5.85 17.94
CA ARG A 106 -5.22 -5.67 17.76
C ARG A 106 -4.45 -6.94 18.06
N TYR A 107 -4.88 -7.71 19.04
CA TYR A 107 -4.26 -8.99 19.38
C TYR A 107 -4.44 -10.03 18.28
N ILE A 108 -5.64 -10.11 17.65
CA ILE A 108 -5.86 -10.97 16.48
C ILE A 108 -4.99 -10.53 15.30
N SER A 109 -4.86 -9.21 15.08
CA SER A 109 -3.98 -8.66 14.04
C SER A 109 -2.50 -9.01 14.27
N ASP A 110 -2.05 -9.00 15.51
CA ASP A 110 -0.68 -9.39 15.90
C ASP A 110 -0.43 -10.89 15.65
N ILE A 111 -1.35 -11.75 16.06
CA ILE A 111 -1.30 -13.19 15.75
C ILE A 111 -1.27 -13.41 14.22
N ALA A 112 -2.08 -12.68 13.45
CA ALA A 112 -2.09 -12.80 12.01
C ALA A 112 -0.73 -12.46 11.40
N ARG A 113 -0.08 -11.39 11.89
CA ARG A 113 1.27 -10.99 11.46
C ARG A 113 2.31 -12.05 11.80
N ASP A 114 2.27 -12.61 13.00
CA ASP A 114 3.22 -13.64 13.43
C ASP A 114 3.09 -14.93 12.60
N LEU A 115 1.87 -15.31 12.23
CA LEU A 115 1.60 -16.51 11.43
C LEU A 115 1.89 -16.34 9.94
N THR A 116 1.80 -15.12 9.40
CA THR A 116 1.76 -14.90 7.94
C THR A 116 2.80 -13.90 7.45
N ALA A 117 3.46 -13.17 8.35
CA ALA A 117 4.30 -12.00 8.04
C ALA A 117 3.53 -10.88 7.28
N ILE A 118 2.19 -10.81 7.43
CA ILE A 118 1.31 -9.81 6.85
C ILE A 118 0.64 -9.03 7.98
N GLU A 119 0.80 -7.71 7.99
CA GLU A 119 0.19 -6.84 8.96
C GLU A 119 -1.00 -6.08 8.35
N ILE A 120 -2.21 -6.33 8.87
CA ILE A 120 -3.41 -5.58 8.50
C ILE A 120 -4.01 -4.99 9.76
N HIS A 121 -4.07 -3.65 9.82
CA HIS A 121 -4.72 -3.00 10.96
C HIS A 121 -6.23 -3.28 10.94
N PRO A 122 -6.84 -3.67 12.07
CA PRO A 122 -8.27 -4.03 12.11
C PRO A 122 -9.20 -2.86 11.77
N GLY A 123 -8.74 -1.62 11.85
CA GLY A 123 -9.49 -0.43 11.45
C GLY A 123 -9.52 -0.16 9.94
N ALA A 124 -8.73 -0.85 9.13
CA ALA A 124 -8.78 -0.71 7.67
C ALA A 124 -10.15 -1.17 7.12
N GLU A 125 -10.61 -0.53 6.04
CA GLU A 125 -11.83 -0.90 5.34
C GLU A 125 -11.46 -1.61 4.03
N ILE A 126 -11.77 -2.90 3.90
CA ILE A 126 -11.36 -3.71 2.74
C ILE A 126 -12.58 -4.34 2.09
N GLY A 127 -12.78 -4.08 0.79
CA GLY A 127 -13.85 -4.64 -0.03
C GLY A 127 -13.74 -6.15 -0.26
N ALA A 128 -14.60 -6.67 -1.12
CA ALA A 128 -14.65 -8.09 -1.49
C ALA A 128 -13.60 -8.42 -2.57
N GLU A 129 -13.33 -9.71 -2.77
CA GLU A 129 -12.39 -10.23 -3.80
C GLU A 129 -10.95 -9.73 -3.60
N PHE A 130 -10.59 -9.49 -2.34
CA PHE A 130 -9.26 -9.02 -1.96
C PHE A 130 -8.28 -10.20 -1.93
N PHE A 131 -7.19 -10.06 -2.66
CA PHE A 131 -6.16 -11.09 -2.75
C PHE A 131 -4.77 -10.54 -2.40
N ILE A 132 -4.08 -11.22 -1.51
CA ILE A 132 -2.67 -10.97 -1.20
C ILE A 132 -1.87 -12.19 -1.67
N ASP A 133 -1.09 -12.00 -2.73
CA ASP A 133 -0.22 -13.02 -3.27
C ASP A 133 1.15 -13.01 -2.59
N HIS A 134 1.65 -14.18 -2.18
CA HIS A 134 2.83 -14.38 -1.34
C HIS A 134 2.75 -13.68 0.01
N GLY A 135 2.60 -12.38 0.04
CA GLY A 135 2.19 -11.53 1.15
C GLY A 135 3.27 -11.12 2.15
N SER A 136 4.41 -11.78 2.21
CA SER A 136 5.45 -11.48 3.19
C SER A 136 5.83 -10.00 3.18
N GLY A 137 5.76 -9.33 4.34
CA GLY A 137 6.08 -7.90 4.49
C GLY A 137 5.01 -6.93 3.99
N VAL A 138 3.79 -7.40 3.69
CA VAL A 138 2.65 -6.50 3.42
C VAL A 138 2.24 -5.80 4.71
N VAL A 139 2.04 -4.47 4.63
CA VAL A 139 1.55 -3.65 5.73
C VAL A 139 0.38 -2.79 5.27
N ILE A 140 -0.77 -2.92 5.92
CA ILE A 140 -1.98 -2.13 5.66
C ILE A 140 -2.35 -1.34 6.92
N GLY A 141 -2.22 -0.01 6.85
CA GLY A 141 -2.42 0.88 7.99
C GLY A 141 -3.89 1.15 8.33
N GLU A 142 -4.11 1.72 9.51
CA GLU A 142 -5.41 1.87 10.19
C GLU A 142 -6.50 2.53 9.33
N THR A 143 -6.20 3.64 8.68
CA THR A 143 -7.21 4.42 7.93
C THR A 143 -7.17 4.14 6.43
N THR A 144 -6.62 2.98 6.03
CA THR A 144 -6.63 2.53 4.64
C THR A 144 -8.03 2.13 4.23
N GLU A 145 -8.41 2.51 3.02
CA GLU A 145 -9.64 2.07 2.35
C GLU A 145 -9.25 1.33 1.07
N ILE A 146 -9.80 0.16 0.85
CA ILE A 146 -9.52 -0.68 -0.32
C ILE A 146 -10.86 -1.09 -0.95
N GLY A 147 -11.03 -0.84 -2.24
CA GLY A 147 -12.20 -1.21 -3.01
C GLY A 147 -12.30 -2.73 -3.28
N LYS A 148 -13.08 -3.09 -4.28
CA LYS A 148 -13.29 -4.49 -4.69
C LYS A 148 -12.22 -4.95 -5.66
N ASN A 149 -11.97 -6.27 -5.67
CA ASN A 149 -11.10 -6.92 -6.66
C ASN A 149 -9.68 -6.34 -6.71
N VAL A 150 -9.10 -6.11 -5.54
CA VAL A 150 -7.73 -5.57 -5.41
C VAL A 150 -6.75 -6.71 -5.14
N THR A 151 -5.59 -6.65 -5.79
CA THR A 151 -4.50 -7.61 -5.60
C THR A 151 -3.25 -6.89 -5.12
N LEU A 152 -2.67 -7.39 -4.01
CA LEU A 152 -1.39 -6.94 -3.48
C LEU A 152 -0.36 -8.06 -3.57
N TYR A 153 0.87 -7.71 -3.89
CA TYR A 153 2.00 -8.63 -3.84
C TYR A 153 2.85 -8.41 -2.58
N SER A 154 3.82 -9.30 -2.34
CA SER A 154 4.73 -9.22 -1.19
C SER A 154 5.38 -7.84 -1.03
N GLY A 155 5.61 -7.42 0.22
CA GLY A 155 6.30 -6.17 0.55
C GLY A 155 5.56 -4.89 0.22
N VAL A 156 4.28 -4.95 -0.17
CA VAL A 156 3.44 -3.75 -0.39
C VAL A 156 3.15 -3.06 0.94
N VAL A 157 3.35 -1.73 0.98
CA VAL A 157 3.05 -0.92 2.16
C VAL A 157 2.03 0.15 1.80
N LEU A 158 0.88 0.12 2.48
CA LEU A 158 -0.13 1.17 2.47
C LEU A 158 0.02 1.97 3.76
N GLY A 159 0.95 2.96 3.73
CA GLY A 159 1.49 3.64 4.91
C GLY A 159 0.93 5.04 5.12
N GLY A 160 1.00 5.49 6.38
CA GLY A 160 0.65 6.85 6.76
C GLY A 160 1.85 7.79 6.74
N THR A 161 1.58 9.10 6.61
CA THR A 161 2.60 10.17 6.64
C THR A 161 2.36 11.19 7.76
N SER A 162 1.40 10.94 8.66
CA SER A 162 1.09 11.82 9.80
C SER A 162 1.06 11.03 11.11
N LEU A 163 1.43 11.68 12.20
CA LEU A 163 1.31 11.18 13.57
C LEU A 163 -0.04 11.53 14.22
N GLU A 164 -0.87 12.31 13.55
CA GLU A 164 -2.18 12.69 14.04
C GLU A 164 -3.23 11.60 13.80
N LYS A 165 -4.27 11.57 14.64
CA LYS A 165 -5.41 10.64 14.51
C LYS A 165 -6.42 11.11 13.46
N VAL A 166 -5.96 11.21 12.21
CA VAL A 166 -6.75 11.64 11.05
C VAL A 166 -6.64 10.59 9.93
N LYS A 167 -7.35 10.79 8.83
CA LYS A 167 -7.10 10.04 7.58
C LYS A 167 -5.66 10.29 7.15
N ARG A 168 -4.79 9.27 7.24
CA ARG A 168 -3.35 9.35 6.97
C ARG A 168 -2.81 8.23 6.08
N HIS A 169 -3.66 7.26 5.74
CA HIS A 169 -3.34 6.13 4.86
C HIS A 169 -4.13 6.24 3.55
N PRO A 170 -3.68 5.58 2.47
CA PRO A 170 -4.27 5.72 1.15
C PRO A 170 -5.69 5.15 1.05
N THR A 171 -6.40 5.63 0.02
CA THR A 171 -7.64 5.06 -0.49
C THR A 171 -7.37 4.44 -1.85
N ILE A 172 -7.61 3.14 -1.98
CA ILE A 172 -7.39 2.34 -3.19
C ILE A 172 -8.74 2.02 -3.82
N GLY A 173 -8.91 2.32 -5.10
CA GLY A 173 -10.11 2.04 -5.86
C GLY A 173 -10.32 0.56 -6.18
N ASN A 174 -11.22 0.28 -7.12
CA ASN A 174 -11.55 -1.07 -7.54
C ASN A 174 -10.61 -1.58 -8.64
N ASN A 175 -10.47 -2.90 -8.76
CA ASN A 175 -9.67 -3.56 -9.80
C ASN A 175 -8.21 -3.10 -9.85
N VAL A 176 -7.63 -2.76 -8.70
CA VAL A 176 -6.24 -2.27 -8.61
C VAL A 176 -5.29 -3.43 -8.37
N VAL A 177 -4.14 -3.38 -9.05
CA VAL A 177 -3.04 -4.33 -8.84
C VAL A 177 -1.81 -3.57 -8.38
N ILE A 178 -1.23 -3.98 -7.24
CA ILE A 178 -0.06 -3.33 -6.65
C ILE A 178 1.09 -4.33 -6.60
N GLY A 179 2.12 -4.05 -7.40
CA GLY A 179 3.29 -4.91 -7.58
C GLY A 179 4.16 -5.04 -6.33
N THR A 180 4.97 -6.08 -6.30
CA THR A 180 5.87 -6.43 -5.20
C THR A 180 6.70 -5.22 -4.73
N GLY A 181 6.77 -5.02 -3.42
CA GLY A 181 7.61 -3.98 -2.81
C GLY A 181 7.13 -2.54 -3.01
N ALA A 182 6.01 -2.31 -3.70
CA ALA A 182 5.50 -0.96 -3.89
C ALA A 182 5.02 -0.33 -2.57
N LYS A 183 5.20 0.97 -2.45
CA LYS A 183 4.81 1.75 -1.27
C LYS A 183 3.89 2.88 -1.68
N ILE A 184 2.72 2.93 -1.06
CA ILE A 184 1.73 3.99 -1.27
C ILE A 184 1.57 4.72 0.05
N LEU A 185 1.96 5.99 0.10
CA LEU A 185 2.17 6.71 1.34
C LEU A 185 1.33 7.98 1.42
N GLY A 186 0.64 8.14 2.53
CA GLY A 186 -0.19 9.31 2.82
C GLY A 186 -1.67 9.11 2.47
N PRO A 187 -2.51 10.12 2.73
CA PRO A 187 -3.95 10.07 2.50
C PRO A 187 -4.32 10.30 1.02
N ILE A 188 -3.53 9.72 0.11
CA ILE A 188 -3.69 9.84 -1.33
C ILE A 188 -4.74 8.88 -1.87
N LYS A 189 -5.25 9.15 -3.07
CA LYS A 189 -6.23 8.33 -3.76
C LYS A 189 -5.62 7.66 -4.99
N VAL A 190 -5.77 6.35 -5.07
CA VAL A 190 -5.45 5.57 -6.26
C VAL A 190 -6.77 5.16 -6.89
N GLY A 191 -7.02 5.61 -8.11
CA GLY A 191 -8.28 5.40 -8.84
C GLY A 191 -8.50 3.94 -9.25
N ASP A 192 -9.66 3.68 -9.84
CA ASP A 192 -10.03 2.35 -10.33
C ASP A 192 -9.14 1.90 -11.50
N ASN A 193 -8.96 0.60 -11.65
CA ASN A 193 -8.20 -0.04 -12.74
C ASN A 193 -6.74 0.44 -12.84
N VAL A 194 -6.15 0.88 -11.72
CA VAL A 194 -4.75 1.30 -11.69
C VAL A 194 -3.84 0.10 -11.48
N ARG A 195 -2.69 0.14 -12.14
CA ARG A 195 -1.58 -0.79 -11.92
C ARG A 195 -0.38 -0.04 -11.38
N VAL A 196 0.12 -0.49 -10.25
CA VAL A 196 1.35 0.03 -9.64
C VAL A 196 2.46 -0.97 -9.87
N GLY A 197 3.52 -0.55 -10.55
CA GLY A 197 4.69 -1.39 -10.81
C GLY A 197 5.45 -1.77 -9.55
N ALA A 198 6.20 -2.86 -9.62
CA ALA A 198 7.01 -3.34 -8.52
C ALA A 198 8.00 -2.25 -8.03
N ASN A 199 8.25 -2.21 -6.73
CA ASN A 199 9.15 -1.26 -6.06
C ASN A 199 8.86 0.23 -6.30
N SER A 200 7.66 0.58 -6.79
CA SER A 200 7.27 1.98 -6.98
C SER A 200 6.91 2.66 -5.65
N VAL A 201 7.16 3.96 -5.55
CA VAL A 201 6.78 4.77 -4.39
C VAL A 201 5.82 5.85 -4.81
N ILE A 202 4.56 5.74 -4.39
CA ILE A 202 3.47 6.63 -4.76
C ILE A 202 3.16 7.55 -3.58
N VAL A 203 3.23 8.84 -3.83
CA VAL A 203 3.03 9.91 -2.82
C VAL A 203 2.06 11.00 -3.29
N GLU A 204 1.46 10.82 -4.47
CA GLU A 204 0.50 11.72 -5.08
C GLU A 204 -0.71 10.92 -5.60
N ASP A 205 -1.84 11.58 -5.77
CA ASP A 205 -3.05 10.98 -6.30
C ASP A 205 -2.84 10.40 -7.70
N VAL A 206 -3.42 9.22 -7.95
CA VAL A 206 -3.35 8.52 -9.22
C VAL A 206 -4.74 8.45 -9.84
N PRO A 207 -4.97 9.05 -11.02
CA PRO A 207 -6.23 8.93 -11.73
C PRO A 207 -6.53 7.50 -12.16
N PRO A 208 -7.80 7.15 -12.45
CA PRO A 208 -8.17 5.80 -12.86
C PRO A 208 -7.57 5.44 -14.23
N ASN A 209 -7.50 4.13 -14.52
CA ASN A 209 -7.03 3.56 -15.78
C ASN A 209 -5.59 3.94 -16.15
N CYS A 210 -4.72 4.04 -15.15
CA CYS A 210 -3.31 4.41 -15.30
C CYS A 210 -2.36 3.30 -14.85
N VAL A 211 -1.17 3.30 -15.42
CA VAL A 211 -0.02 2.55 -14.92
C VAL A 211 0.95 3.54 -14.28
N VAL A 212 1.41 3.22 -13.08
CA VAL A 212 2.36 4.06 -12.31
C VAL A 212 3.59 3.24 -11.96
N VAL A 213 4.78 3.77 -12.24
CA VAL A 213 6.06 3.10 -11.97
C VAL A 213 7.12 4.09 -11.49
N GLY A 214 8.10 3.60 -10.75
CA GLY A 214 9.31 4.35 -10.36
C GLY A 214 9.26 4.99 -8.97
N VAL A 215 10.36 5.68 -8.63
CA VAL A 215 10.60 6.36 -7.33
C VAL A 215 11.12 7.78 -7.60
N PRO A 216 10.31 8.82 -7.39
CA PRO A 216 8.86 8.80 -7.13
C PRO A 216 8.07 8.26 -8.33
N GLY A 217 6.89 7.70 -8.06
CA GLY A 217 6.03 7.11 -9.07
C GLY A 217 5.61 8.11 -10.16
N LYS A 218 5.76 7.71 -11.41
CA LYS A 218 5.33 8.48 -12.59
C LYS A 218 4.20 7.77 -13.30
N ILE A 219 3.16 8.52 -13.65
CA ILE A 219 2.01 8.01 -14.37
C ILE A 219 2.43 7.78 -15.81
N ILE A 220 2.28 6.55 -16.27
CA ILE A 220 2.42 6.15 -17.66
C ILE A 220 1.01 5.89 -18.17
N SER A 221 0.32 6.94 -18.64
CA SER A 221 -1.00 6.81 -19.21
C SER A 221 -0.88 6.39 -20.68
N LYS A 222 -1.42 5.24 -21.03
CA LYS A 222 -1.88 4.98 -22.39
C LYS A 222 -3.34 5.40 -22.47
N LYS A 223 -3.61 6.60 -22.93
CA LYS A 223 -4.97 7.03 -23.29
C LYS A 223 -5.53 6.08 -24.35
N GLY A 224 -6.56 5.30 -24.03
CA GLY A 224 -7.40 4.62 -25.00
C GLY A 224 -7.26 3.10 -25.12
N GLU A 225 -6.36 2.43 -24.44
CA GLU A 225 -6.40 0.97 -24.32
C GLU A 225 -7.17 0.57 -23.06
N GLU A 226 -8.34 -0.04 -23.24
CA GLU A 226 -9.03 -0.74 -22.15
C GLU A 226 -8.09 -1.78 -21.56
N ILE A 227 -7.85 -1.69 -20.27
CA ILE A 227 -7.11 -2.73 -19.54
C ILE A 227 -8.09 -3.88 -19.33
N GLU A 228 -8.39 -4.61 -20.40
CA GLU A 228 -9.41 -5.68 -20.41
C GLU A 228 -9.03 -6.92 -19.59
N LYS A 229 -7.79 -7.11 -19.22
CA LYS A 229 -7.34 -8.29 -18.44
C LYS A 229 -6.30 -7.91 -17.42
N ILE A 230 -6.34 -8.59 -16.27
CA ILE A 230 -5.27 -8.59 -15.29
C ILE A 230 -4.02 -9.12 -16.01
N ASP A 231 -3.14 -8.20 -16.41
CA ASP A 231 -1.87 -8.53 -17.04
C ASP A 231 -0.79 -8.46 -15.96
N LEU A 232 -0.27 -9.62 -15.59
CA LEU A 232 0.75 -9.76 -14.54
C LEU A 232 2.17 -9.55 -15.06
N ARG A 233 2.37 -9.14 -16.32
CA ARG A 233 3.69 -8.91 -16.92
C ARG A 233 4.35 -7.66 -16.35
N HIS A 234 4.76 -7.75 -15.09
CA HIS A 234 5.46 -6.66 -14.40
C HIS A 234 6.86 -6.37 -14.99
N GLY A 235 7.44 -7.33 -15.73
CA GLY A 235 8.74 -7.18 -16.41
C GLY A 235 8.69 -6.33 -17.67
N ASP A 236 7.50 -6.13 -18.27
CA ASP A 236 7.31 -5.40 -19.50
C ASP A 236 6.89 -3.93 -19.27
N LEU A 237 6.86 -3.48 -18.02
CA LEU A 237 6.54 -2.09 -17.70
C LEU A 237 7.70 -1.18 -18.14
N PRO A 238 7.43 -0.11 -18.90
CA PRO A 238 8.46 0.80 -19.35
C PRO A 238 9.15 1.46 -18.14
N ASP A 239 10.48 1.41 -18.14
CA ASP A 239 11.30 2.10 -17.14
C ASP A 239 11.40 3.60 -17.49
N PRO A 240 10.80 4.52 -16.71
CA PRO A 240 10.84 5.94 -16.98
C PRO A 240 12.28 6.52 -16.99
N ILE A 241 13.17 5.92 -16.20
CA ILE A 241 14.57 6.35 -16.14
C ILE A 241 15.29 5.93 -17.41
N ALA A 242 15.11 4.69 -17.86
CA ALA A 242 15.69 4.21 -19.12
C ALA A 242 15.20 5.03 -20.33
N ILE A 243 13.90 5.38 -20.36
CA ILE A 243 13.33 6.25 -21.40
C ILE A 243 13.97 7.65 -21.36
N ALA A 244 14.07 8.26 -20.17
CA ALA A 244 14.67 9.58 -20.02
C ALA A 244 16.14 9.58 -20.40
N VAL A 245 16.90 8.58 -19.98
CA VAL A 245 18.35 8.41 -20.33
C VAL A 245 18.51 8.23 -21.84
N SER A 246 17.69 7.39 -22.49
CA SER A 246 17.73 7.21 -23.94
C SER A 246 17.40 8.50 -24.71
N SER A 247 16.42 9.28 -24.21
CA SER A 247 16.09 10.58 -24.79
C SER A 247 17.22 11.59 -24.64
N LEU A 248 17.90 11.62 -23.49
CA LEU A 248 19.06 12.47 -23.25
C LEU A 248 20.24 12.07 -24.14
N ASP A 249 20.54 10.77 -24.27
CA ASP A 249 21.60 10.26 -25.15
C ASP A 249 21.37 10.68 -26.62
N LYS A 250 20.12 10.56 -27.09
CA LYS A 250 19.75 11.04 -28.42
C LYS A 250 20.00 12.54 -28.62
N ARG A 251 19.61 13.36 -27.64
CA ARG A 251 19.85 14.82 -27.67
C ARG A 251 21.32 15.18 -27.60
N ILE A 252 22.10 14.45 -26.81
CA ILE A 252 23.56 14.63 -26.75
C ILE A 252 24.18 14.34 -28.14
N LYS A 253 23.85 13.22 -28.76
CA LYS A 253 24.33 12.86 -30.10
C LYS A 253 23.97 13.91 -31.17
N GLU A 254 22.73 14.43 -31.09
CA GLU A 254 22.31 15.52 -31.99
C GLU A 254 23.12 16.80 -31.79
N LEU A 255 23.44 17.16 -30.53
CA LEU A 255 24.26 18.33 -30.21
C LEU A 255 25.71 18.14 -30.67
N GLU A 256 26.28 16.96 -30.43
CA GLU A 256 27.61 16.61 -30.90
C GLU A 256 27.76 16.76 -32.42
N MET A 257 26.79 16.23 -33.19
CA MET A 257 26.75 16.37 -34.62
C MET A 257 26.69 17.84 -35.06
N ARG A 258 25.85 18.66 -34.42
CA ARG A 258 25.73 20.09 -34.70
C ARG A 258 27.04 20.87 -34.41
N VAL A 259 27.73 20.51 -33.34
CA VAL A 259 28.99 21.10 -32.96
C VAL A 259 30.09 20.75 -33.99
N LEU A 260 30.19 19.48 -34.37
CA LEU A 260 31.10 18.99 -35.39
C LEU A 260 30.88 19.66 -36.76
N ASP A 261 29.64 19.82 -37.18
CA ASP A 261 29.29 20.50 -38.45
C ASP A 261 29.67 21.98 -38.43
N LYS A 262 29.39 22.67 -37.32
CA LYS A 262 29.82 24.06 -37.12
C LYS A 262 31.34 24.20 -37.11
N THR A 263 32.05 23.28 -36.51
CA THR A 263 33.52 23.30 -36.44
C THR A 263 34.13 23.08 -37.82
N LYS A 264 33.58 22.13 -38.63
CA LYS A 264 33.99 21.90 -40.01
C LYS A 264 33.76 23.14 -40.89
N LYS A 265 32.56 23.73 -40.83
CA LYS A 265 32.25 24.96 -41.58
C LYS A 265 33.20 26.10 -41.25
N LYS A 266 33.53 26.27 -39.97
CA LYS A 266 34.46 27.30 -39.51
C LYS A 266 35.89 27.03 -40.00
N GLN A 267 36.31 25.77 -40.05
CA GLN A 267 37.60 25.38 -40.62
C GLN A 267 37.64 25.63 -42.14
N GLU A 268 36.61 25.27 -42.87
CA GLU A 268 36.51 25.55 -44.32
C GLU A 268 36.52 27.06 -44.62
N GLU A 269 35.85 27.89 -43.82
CA GLU A 269 35.88 29.35 -43.94
C GLU A 269 37.28 29.90 -43.68
N ILE A 270 38.01 29.37 -42.73
CA ILE A 270 39.39 29.75 -42.42
C ILE A 270 40.32 29.36 -43.57
N GLU A 271 40.21 28.14 -44.10
CA GLU A 271 40.99 27.68 -45.23
C GLU A 271 40.74 28.51 -46.49
N ILE A 272 39.48 28.87 -46.78
CA ILE A 272 39.13 29.74 -47.91
C ILE A 272 39.71 31.14 -47.69
N TYR A 273 39.70 31.67 -46.49
CA TYR A 273 40.28 33.00 -46.20
C TYR A 273 41.76 33.02 -46.41
N TYR A 274 42.52 32.05 -45.89
CA TYR A 274 43.94 31.94 -46.06
C TYR A 274 44.41 31.57 -47.50
N GLY A 275 43.60 30.68 -48.16
CA GLY A 275 43.83 30.29 -49.57
C GLY A 275 43.66 31.45 -50.56
N LYS A 276 42.78 32.41 -50.29
CA LYS A 276 42.55 33.60 -51.13
C LYS A 276 43.57 34.77 -50.91
N HIS A 277 44.26 34.81 -49.76
CA HIS A 277 45.13 35.91 -49.38
C HIS A 277 46.55 35.47 -49.10
N GLY A 278 46.88 34.18 -49.29
CA GLY A 278 48.21 33.60 -49.08
C GLY A 278 49.09 33.52 -50.33
N GLY A 279 48.84 34.28 -51.37
CA GLY A 279 49.64 34.33 -52.56
C GLY A 279 50.43 35.66 -52.68
N GLY A 280 51.51 35.74 -51.90
CA GLY A 280 52.39 36.93 -52.05
C GLY A 280 53.46 37.04 -51.01
N ILE A 281 54.50 36.26 -51.10
CA ILE A 281 55.94 36.67 -50.91
C ILE A 281 56.73 35.90 -51.92
#